data_2b7504f6d8015e4f50e008f54938fba6
#
_entry.id   2b7504f6d8015e4f50e008f54938fba6
#
_cell.length_a   1.000
_cell.length_b   1.000
_cell.length_c   1.000
_cell.angle_alpha   90.00
_cell.angle_beta   90.00
_cell.angle_gamma   90.00
#
_symmetry.space_group_name_H-M   'P 1'
#
loop_
_entity.id
_entity.type
_entity.pdbx_description
1 polymer ?
#
loop_
_entity_poly.entity_id
_entity_poly.type
_entity_poly.pdbx_seq_one_letter_code
_entity_poly.pdbx_strand_id
1 'polypeptide(L)'
;MLNNSLFYSKQSLNIRKLMKAFVTGGTGFIGSHLVEALLKSKEYSEVRCLVRSQEKWLSGSDFKKISGDLQDLQALSKGLEGADVVFHIAAIVKAPTKKEFTHANVDATENLVRLAQKKGVKNMVILSSLAAAGPSNGSPKTENEPMNPVSMYGKSKKEMEAKIHKASQKNDSIKIIRPPAVYGPREDQIYSFFKSFSKGICPIVGDGNNPRLSMVYVSDLINGILKAAQKSDSGVHTYFISGEGTHSWNEIRGVTSKVMGKKAMAIRIKPKLVKKAAAVIENVASLLGKYPVVNKEKANELILEWTCSTEKAQKELDYTPGVSLAEGISRTIHWYKMHNWL
;
A
#
# COMPACT_ATOMS: atom_id res chain seq x y z
N MET A 1 13.23 -60.56 -35.73
CA MET A 1 12.17 -59.59 -35.87
C MET A 1 12.05 -58.87 -34.52
N LEU A 2 12.68 -57.72 -34.40
CA LEU A 2 12.71 -56.93 -33.18
C LEU A 2 11.75 -55.75 -33.36
N ASN A 3 10.65 -55.78 -32.60
CA ASN A 3 9.65 -54.69 -32.55
C ASN A 3 10.12 -53.63 -31.55
N ASN A 4 10.67 -52.55 -32.06
CA ASN A 4 10.90 -51.33 -31.28
C ASN A 4 9.65 -50.47 -31.29
N SER A 5 8.82 -50.58 -30.26
CA SER A 5 7.76 -49.63 -29.98
C SER A 5 8.35 -48.42 -29.23
N LEU A 6 8.60 -47.34 -29.95
CA LEU A 6 8.94 -46.03 -29.41
C LEU A 6 7.75 -45.47 -28.62
N PHE A 7 7.83 -45.50 -27.29
CA PHE A 7 6.98 -44.75 -26.42
C PHE A 7 7.33 -43.24 -26.50
N TYR A 8 6.63 -42.49 -27.35
CA TYR A 8 6.61 -41.03 -27.26
C TYR A 8 5.78 -40.66 -26.05
N SER A 9 6.43 -40.30 -24.96
CA SER A 9 5.76 -39.62 -23.84
C SER A 9 5.28 -38.27 -24.33
N LYS A 10 3.95 -38.10 -24.48
CA LYS A 10 3.31 -36.79 -24.62
C LYS A 10 3.56 -36.03 -23.35
N GLN A 11 4.61 -35.23 -23.27
CA GLN A 11 4.68 -34.11 -22.32
C GLN A 11 3.57 -33.15 -22.72
N SER A 12 2.43 -33.18 -22.02
CA SER A 12 1.44 -32.15 -22.09
C SER A 12 2.09 -30.85 -21.61
N LEU A 13 2.41 -29.98 -22.55
CA LEU A 13 2.70 -28.58 -22.26
C LEU A 13 1.47 -28.03 -21.54
N ASN A 14 1.56 -27.91 -20.21
CA ASN A 14 0.58 -27.18 -19.41
C ASN A 14 0.65 -25.71 -19.83
N ILE A 15 -0.06 -25.33 -20.86
CA ILE A 15 -0.22 -23.93 -21.26
C ILE A 15 -0.97 -23.27 -20.12
N ARG A 16 -0.21 -22.62 -19.22
CA ARG A 16 -0.78 -21.87 -18.11
C ARG A 16 -1.66 -20.76 -18.70
N LYS A 17 -2.98 -20.80 -18.43
CA LYS A 17 -3.90 -19.76 -18.88
C LYS A 17 -3.44 -18.42 -18.34
N LEU A 18 -3.19 -17.45 -19.21
CA LEU A 18 -2.86 -16.08 -18.83
C LEU A 18 -4.07 -15.41 -18.16
N MET A 19 -3.82 -14.70 -17.09
CA MET A 19 -4.85 -14.04 -16.28
C MET A 19 -5.22 -12.66 -16.83
N LYS A 20 -6.44 -12.23 -16.54
CA LYS A 20 -6.91 -10.86 -16.74
C LYS A 20 -7.04 -10.17 -15.39
N ALA A 21 -6.35 -9.06 -15.21
CA ALA A 21 -6.35 -8.29 -13.98
C ALA A 21 -7.23 -7.04 -14.09
N PHE A 22 -8.01 -6.75 -13.06
CA PHE A 22 -8.67 -5.46 -12.89
C PHE A 22 -8.09 -4.72 -11.70
N VAL A 23 -7.62 -3.49 -11.91
CA VAL A 23 -6.94 -2.66 -10.91
C VAL A 23 -7.75 -1.40 -10.64
N THR A 24 -8.06 -1.13 -9.39
CA THR A 24 -8.57 0.18 -8.95
C THR A 24 -7.46 0.93 -8.21
N GLY A 25 -7.41 2.26 -8.37
CA GLY A 25 -6.33 3.07 -7.83
C GLY A 25 -5.00 2.95 -8.59
N GLY A 26 -5.02 2.38 -9.80
CA GLY A 26 -3.84 2.17 -10.65
C GLY A 26 -3.06 3.43 -10.98
N THR A 27 -3.70 4.60 -11.02
CA THR A 27 -3.03 5.88 -11.32
C THR A 27 -2.36 6.56 -10.12
N GLY A 28 -2.48 5.98 -8.91
CA GLY A 28 -1.83 6.45 -7.69
C GLY A 28 -0.39 5.96 -7.54
N PHE A 29 0.26 6.33 -6.44
CA PHE A 29 1.63 5.92 -6.13
C PHE A 29 1.83 4.39 -6.20
N ILE A 30 1.24 3.65 -5.29
CA ILE A 30 1.40 2.18 -5.23
C ILE A 30 0.80 1.52 -6.46
N GLY A 31 -0.40 1.97 -6.89
CA GLY A 31 -1.11 1.35 -8.00
C GLY A 31 -0.37 1.46 -9.33
N SER A 32 0.32 2.57 -9.61
CA SER A 32 1.08 2.71 -10.85
C SER A 32 2.28 1.76 -10.94
N HIS A 33 2.96 1.53 -9.81
CA HIS A 33 4.01 0.50 -9.75
C HIS A 33 3.44 -0.91 -9.93
N LEU A 34 2.25 -1.19 -9.35
CA LEU A 34 1.59 -2.49 -9.54
C LEU A 34 1.21 -2.71 -11.01
N VAL A 35 0.58 -1.72 -11.66
CA VAL A 35 0.19 -1.84 -13.08
C VAL A 35 1.40 -2.08 -13.96
N GLU A 36 2.50 -1.35 -13.75
CA GLU A 36 3.75 -1.57 -14.49
C GLU A 36 4.32 -2.98 -14.28
N ALA A 37 4.24 -3.51 -13.05
CA ALA A 37 4.67 -4.86 -12.75
C ALA A 37 3.78 -5.91 -13.42
N LEU A 38 2.46 -5.72 -13.42
CA LEU A 38 1.51 -6.61 -14.11
C LEU A 38 1.74 -6.63 -15.62
N LEU A 39 1.95 -5.46 -16.25
CA LEU A 39 2.22 -5.34 -17.69
C LEU A 39 3.55 -6.00 -18.10
N LYS A 40 4.55 -6.00 -17.22
CA LYS A 40 5.84 -6.67 -17.45
C LYS A 40 5.77 -8.19 -17.19
N SER A 41 4.77 -8.64 -16.45
CA SER A 41 4.62 -10.05 -16.10
C SER A 41 4.06 -10.86 -17.28
N LYS A 42 4.66 -12.02 -17.53
CA LYS A 42 4.15 -12.99 -18.54
C LYS A 42 2.91 -13.76 -18.06
N GLU A 43 2.41 -13.49 -16.85
CA GLU A 43 1.25 -14.19 -16.28
C GLU A 43 -0.07 -13.51 -16.64
N TYR A 44 -0.03 -12.27 -17.12
CA TYR A 44 -1.25 -11.48 -17.42
C TYR A 44 -1.34 -11.20 -18.92
N SER A 45 -2.49 -11.55 -19.51
CA SER A 45 -2.81 -11.24 -20.92
C SER A 45 -3.50 -9.88 -21.08
N GLU A 46 -4.12 -9.37 -20.02
CA GLU A 46 -4.82 -8.08 -20.02
C GLU A 46 -4.78 -7.45 -18.63
N VAL A 47 -4.44 -6.17 -18.58
CA VAL A 47 -4.49 -5.35 -17.38
C VAL A 47 -5.47 -4.21 -17.61
N ARG A 48 -6.56 -4.17 -16.84
CA ARG A 48 -7.56 -3.09 -16.86
C ARG A 48 -7.38 -2.20 -15.66
N CYS A 49 -7.50 -0.89 -15.85
CA CYS A 49 -7.47 0.07 -14.74
C CYS A 49 -8.71 0.94 -14.73
N LEU A 50 -9.33 1.08 -13.56
CA LEU A 50 -10.33 2.11 -13.31
C LEU A 50 -9.62 3.48 -13.21
N VAL A 51 -9.99 4.40 -14.10
CA VAL A 51 -9.38 5.73 -14.23
C VAL A 51 -10.45 6.80 -14.13
N ARG A 52 -10.39 7.62 -13.07
CA ARG A 52 -11.38 8.67 -12.81
C ARG A 52 -11.24 9.87 -13.76
N SER A 53 -10.01 10.33 -14.00
CA SER A 53 -9.74 11.51 -14.84
C SER A 53 -8.47 11.35 -15.68
N GLN A 54 -7.31 11.35 -15.07
CA GLN A 54 -6.01 11.32 -15.74
C GLN A 54 -5.25 10.03 -15.46
N GLU A 55 -4.49 9.57 -16.43
CA GLU A 55 -3.65 8.37 -16.32
C GLU A 55 -2.37 8.61 -15.51
N LYS A 56 -1.98 9.86 -15.34
CA LYS A 56 -0.81 10.28 -14.55
C LYS A 56 0.45 9.51 -14.94
N TRP A 57 1.00 8.71 -13.99
CA TRP A 57 2.22 7.91 -14.17
C TRP A 57 2.09 6.78 -15.20
N LEU A 58 0.87 6.43 -15.60
CA LEU A 58 0.59 5.37 -16.55
C LEU A 58 0.37 5.89 -18.00
N SER A 59 0.54 7.19 -18.23
CA SER A 59 0.42 7.74 -19.59
C SER A 59 1.40 7.05 -20.54
N GLY A 60 0.89 6.57 -21.66
CA GLY A 60 1.67 5.80 -22.65
C GLY A 60 1.93 4.33 -22.31
N SER A 61 1.39 3.82 -21.19
CA SER A 61 1.45 2.39 -20.86
C SER A 61 0.32 1.61 -21.54
N ASP A 62 0.59 0.34 -21.88
CA ASP A 62 -0.35 -0.55 -22.60
C ASP A 62 -1.33 -1.24 -21.63
N PHE A 63 -2.21 -0.49 -20.99
CA PHE A 63 -3.29 -1.02 -20.17
C PHE A 63 -4.66 -0.62 -20.73
N LYS A 64 -5.68 -1.43 -20.45
CA LYS A 64 -7.05 -1.11 -20.86
C LYS A 64 -7.71 -0.17 -19.87
N LYS A 65 -7.96 1.06 -20.30
CA LYS A 65 -8.61 2.07 -19.49
C LYS A 65 -10.11 1.78 -19.35
N ILE A 66 -10.60 1.79 -18.13
CA ILE A 66 -12.03 1.82 -17.78
C ILE A 66 -12.31 3.20 -17.15
N SER A 67 -12.99 4.06 -17.88
CA SER A 67 -13.33 5.39 -17.36
C SER A 67 -14.46 5.31 -16.35
N GLY A 68 -14.29 5.94 -15.19
CA GLY A 68 -15.23 5.93 -14.06
C GLY A 68 -14.52 6.02 -12.71
N ASP A 69 -15.28 6.00 -11.64
CA ASP A 69 -14.76 5.99 -10.27
C ASP A 69 -15.35 4.80 -9.45
N LEU A 70 -15.03 4.75 -8.16
CA LEU A 70 -15.47 3.65 -7.29
C LEU A 70 -16.98 3.66 -6.98
N GLN A 71 -17.70 4.73 -7.30
CA GLN A 71 -19.16 4.83 -7.16
C GLN A 71 -19.89 4.46 -8.47
N ASP A 72 -19.17 4.40 -9.58
CA ASP A 72 -19.71 4.03 -10.89
C ASP A 72 -19.77 2.49 -11.01
N LEU A 73 -20.92 1.92 -10.62
CA LEU A 73 -21.15 0.47 -10.67
C LEU A 73 -21.11 -0.09 -12.11
N GLN A 74 -21.41 0.71 -13.13
CA GLN A 74 -21.32 0.28 -14.53
C GLN A 74 -19.87 0.16 -14.96
N ALA A 75 -19.04 1.14 -14.65
CA ALA A 75 -17.61 1.09 -14.89
C ALA A 75 -16.95 -0.07 -14.15
N LEU A 76 -17.30 -0.29 -12.86
CA LEU A 76 -16.81 -1.44 -12.08
C LEU A 76 -17.24 -2.75 -12.72
N SER A 77 -18.51 -2.88 -13.13
CA SER A 77 -19.04 -4.09 -13.80
C SER A 77 -18.26 -4.40 -15.09
N LYS A 78 -17.98 -3.37 -15.92
CA LYS A 78 -17.18 -3.50 -17.13
C LYS A 78 -15.73 -3.91 -16.86
N GLY A 79 -15.13 -3.36 -15.82
CA GLY A 79 -13.77 -3.72 -15.39
C GLY A 79 -13.67 -5.17 -14.93
N LEU A 80 -14.68 -5.66 -14.22
CA LEU A 80 -14.74 -6.99 -13.63
C LEU A 80 -15.11 -8.09 -14.64
N GLU A 81 -15.65 -7.76 -15.81
CA GLU A 81 -16.15 -8.76 -16.77
C GLU A 81 -15.05 -9.68 -17.27
N GLY A 82 -15.14 -10.97 -16.91
CA GLY A 82 -14.13 -11.98 -17.23
C GLY A 82 -12.75 -11.72 -16.62
N ALA A 83 -12.63 -10.90 -15.58
CA ALA A 83 -11.41 -10.76 -14.82
C ALA A 83 -11.14 -12.03 -13.98
N ASP A 84 -9.88 -12.46 -13.92
CA ASP A 84 -9.46 -13.59 -13.10
C ASP A 84 -9.04 -13.11 -11.68
N VAL A 85 -8.57 -11.85 -11.56
CA VAL A 85 -8.15 -11.24 -10.28
C VAL A 85 -8.46 -9.75 -10.22
N VAL A 86 -8.81 -9.28 -9.01
CA VAL A 86 -8.98 -7.86 -8.70
C VAL A 86 -7.88 -7.40 -7.76
N PHE A 87 -7.23 -6.28 -8.09
CA PHE A 87 -6.35 -5.54 -7.21
C PHE A 87 -7.00 -4.23 -6.79
N HIS A 88 -7.51 -4.17 -5.57
CA HIS A 88 -8.14 -2.97 -5.02
C HIS A 88 -7.13 -2.16 -4.22
N ILE A 89 -6.47 -1.22 -4.91
CA ILE A 89 -5.43 -0.35 -4.32
C ILE A 89 -6.00 1.03 -3.96
N ALA A 90 -7.15 1.37 -4.53
CA ALA A 90 -7.79 2.67 -4.34
C ALA A 90 -8.19 2.89 -2.87
N ALA A 91 -7.83 4.04 -2.33
CA ALA A 91 -8.30 4.55 -1.05
C ALA A 91 -8.07 6.06 -0.96
N ILE A 92 -8.83 6.74 -0.13
CA ILE A 92 -8.46 8.07 0.33
C ILE A 92 -7.73 7.95 1.68
N VAL A 93 -6.64 8.69 1.83
CA VAL A 93 -5.81 8.73 3.05
C VAL A 93 -6.00 10.04 3.84
N LYS A 94 -6.75 10.99 3.26
CA LYS A 94 -7.09 12.29 3.85
C LYS A 94 -8.52 12.64 3.50
N ALA A 95 -9.30 13.01 4.50
CA ALA A 95 -10.65 13.58 4.35
C ALA A 95 -10.99 14.40 5.58
N PRO A 96 -11.81 15.46 5.45
CA PRO A 96 -12.27 16.28 6.59
C PRO A 96 -13.16 15.51 7.56
N THR A 97 -13.95 14.54 7.08
CA THR A 97 -14.98 13.87 7.86
C THR A 97 -14.88 12.35 7.85
N LYS A 98 -15.37 11.72 8.91
CA LYS A 98 -15.54 10.25 8.97
C LYS A 98 -16.44 9.74 7.84
N LYS A 99 -17.50 10.48 7.49
CA LYS A 99 -18.47 10.11 6.44
C LYS A 99 -17.78 9.93 5.08
N GLU A 100 -16.87 10.84 4.72
CA GLU A 100 -16.11 10.73 3.47
C GLU A 100 -15.19 9.52 3.47
N PHE A 101 -14.50 9.25 4.59
CA PHE A 101 -13.71 8.02 4.73
C PHE A 101 -14.55 6.76 4.61
N THR A 102 -15.72 6.70 5.28
CA THR A 102 -16.64 5.55 5.20
C THR A 102 -17.10 5.36 3.76
N HIS A 103 -17.58 6.39 3.11
CA HIS A 103 -18.08 6.33 1.74
C HIS A 103 -17.00 5.86 0.74
N ALA A 104 -15.79 6.43 0.82
CA ALA A 104 -14.73 6.15 -0.15
C ALA A 104 -13.95 4.85 0.13
N ASN A 105 -13.75 4.48 1.40
CA ASN A 105 -12.92 3.33 1.76
C ASN A 105 -13.75 2.10 2.15
N VAL A 106 -14.92 2.28 2.78
CA VAL A 106 -15.72 1.17 3.30
C VAL A 106 -16.79 0.76 2.29
N ASP A 107 -17.71 1.67 1.98
CA ASP A 107 -18.87 1.35 1.13
C ASP A 107 -18.43 1.00 -0.28
N ALA A 108 -17.48 1.77 -0.85
CA ALA A 108 -16.95 1.51 -2.18
C ALA A 108 -16.24 0.15 -2.28
N THR A 109 -15.50 -0.25 -1.24
CA THR A 109 -14.86 -1.58 -1.21
C THR A 109 -15.88 -2.69 -1.06
N GLU A 110 -16.88 -2.55 -0.17
CA GLU A 110 -17.95 -3.54 -0.01
C GLU A 110 -18.70 -3.74 -1.35
N ASN A 111 -19.04 -2.65 -2.04
CA ASN A 111 -19.71 -2.69 -3.35
C ASN A 111 -18.85 -3.41 -4.41
N LEU A 112 -17.54 -3.11 -4.46
CA LEU A 112 -16.62 -3.78 -5.37
C LEU A 112 -16.56 -5.29 -5.10
N VAL A 113 -16.41 -5.71 -3.84
CA VAL A 113 -16.36 -7.14 -3.45
C VAL A 113 -17.64 -7.86 -3.86
N ARG A 114 -18.82 -7.32 -3.54
CA ARG A 114 -20.10 -7.89 -3.90
C ARG A 114 -20.30 -7.97 -5.42
N LEU A 115 -19.84 -6.96 -6.14
CA LEU A 115 -19.95 -6.96 -7.61
C LEU A 115 -18.97 -7.95 -8.25
N ALA A 116 -17.75 -8.08 -7.72
CA ALA A 116 -16.78 -9.09 -8.14
C ALA A 116 -17.33 -10.51 -7.96
N GLN A 117 -17.94 -10.81 -6.80
CA GLN A 117 -18.63 -12.08 -6.55
C GLN A 117 -19.73 -12.36 -7.56
N LYS A 118 -20.60 -11.37 -7.84
CA LYS A 118 -21.69 -11.50 -8.87
C LYS A 118 -21.13 -11.77 -10.26
N LYS A 119 -19.92 -11.27 -10.58
CA LYS A 119 -19.24 -11.51 -11.87
C LYS A 119 -18.37 -12.78 -11.86
N GLY A 120 -18.39 -13.55 -10.78
CA GLY A 120 -17.61 -14.79 -10.65
C GLY A 120 -16.12 -14.61 -10.38
N VAL A 121 -15.68 -13.38 -10.08
CA VAL A 121 -14.27 -13.10 -9.73
C VAL A 121 -14.07 -13.44 -8.26
N LYS A 122 -13.29 -14.47 -8.00
CA LYS A 122 -13.04 -15.02 -6.65
C LYS A 122 -11.74 -14.51 -6.03
N ASN A 123 -10.74 -14.22 -6.85
CA ASN A 123 -9.42 -13.79 -6.38
C ASN A 123 -9.36 -12.27 -6.26
N MET A 124 -9.18 -11.77 -5.05
CA MET A 124 -9.17 -10.34 -4.74
C MET A 124 -8.01 -10.01 -3.80
N VAL A 125 -7.18 -9.05 -4.17
CA VAL A 125 -6.15 -8.48 -3.29
C VAL A 125 -6.54 -7.06 -2.95
N ILE A 126 -6.73 -6.78 -1.66
CA ILE A 126 -7.25 -5.51 -1.17
C ILE A 126 -6.22 -4.83 -0.28
N LEU A 127 -5.85 -3.60 -0.64
CA LEU A 127 -4.87 -2.83 0.12
C LEU A 127 -5.54 -2.18 1.35
N SER A 128 -5.14 -2.64 2.53
CA SER A 128 -5.43 -2.01 3.82
C SER A 128 -4.23 -1.19 4.30
N SER A 129 -3.93 -1.19 5.58
CA SER A 129 -2.81 -0.45 6.18
C SER A 129 -2.50 -0.98 7.59
N LEU A 130 -1.26 -0.85 8.06
CA LEU A 130 -0.92 -1.00 9.47
C LEU A 130 -1.76 -0.06 10.37
N ALA A 131 -2.19 1.09 9.83
CA ALA A 131 -3.08 2.01 10.56
C ALA A 131 -4.40 1.37 10.98
N ALA A 132 -4.90 0.34 10.28
CA ALA A 132 -6.08 -0.41 10.68
C ALA A 132 -5.84 -1.23 11.95
N ALA A 133 -4.66 -1.84 12.09
CA ALA A 133 -4.27 -2.58 13.29
C ALA A 133 -3.97 -1.64 14.47
N GLY A 134 -3.52 -0.42 14.17
CA GLY A 134 -3.10 0.55 15.18
C GLY A 134 -1.60 0.45 15.52
N PRO A 135 -1.12 1.33 16.42
CA PRO A 135 0.27 1.36 16.83
C PRO A 135 0.68 0.08 17.56
N SER A 136 1.96 -0.24 17.50
CA SER A 136 2.58 -1.28 18.30
C SER A 136 2.85 -0.77 19.74
N ASN A 137 3.15 -1.70 20.64
CA ASN A 137 3.44 -1.39 22.04
C ASN A 137 4.65 -2.21 22.50
N GLY A 138 5.85 -1.80 22.05
CA GLY A 138 7.13 -2.43 22.41
C GLY A 138 7.48 -3.68 21.63
N SER A 139 6.52 -4.29 20.90
CA SER A 139 6.75 -5.43 19.99
C SER A 139 6.03 -5.21 18.66
N PRO A 140 6.57 -5.73 17.55
CA PRO A 140 5.93 -5.63 16.25
C PRO A 140 4.54 -6.28 16.25
N LYS A 141 3.53 -5.57 15.71
CA LYS A 141 2.16 -6.08 15.54
C LYS A 141 2.13 -7.34 14.69
N THR A 142 1.30 -8.29 15.11
CA THR A 142 0.92 -9.48 14.33
C THR A 142 -0.52 -9.40 13.87
N GLU A 143 -0.89 -10.21 12.87
CA GLU A 143 -2.24 -10.17 12.27
C GLU A 143 -3.34 -10.62 13.22
N ASN A 144 -3.00 -11.43 14.24
CA ASN A 144 -3.93 -11.99 15.21
C ASN A 144 -4.24 -11.05 16.39
N GLU A 145 -3.50 -9.96 16.53
CA GLU A 145 -3.70 -9.02 17.61
C GLU A 145 -4.94 -8.12 17.41
N PRO A 146 -5.58 -7.68 18.51
CA PRO A 146 -6.70 -6.74 18.43
C PRO A 146 -6.35 -5.47 17.69
N MET A 147 -7.25 -5.04 16.83
CA MET A 147 -7.11 -3.82 16.03
C MET A 147 -7.54 -2.60 16.84
N ASN A 148 -6.61 -1.68 17.11
CA ASN A 148 -6.82 -0.45 17.88
C ASN A 148 -6.40 0.82 17.10
N PRO A 149 -7.10 1.16 15.99
CA PRO A 149 -6.76 2.32 15.16
C PRO A 149 -6.94 3.63 15.92
N VAL A 150 -6.01 4.56 15.72
CA VAL A 150 -5.98 5.86 16.44
C VAL A 150 -6.38 7.06 15.56
N SER A 151 -6.59 6.86 14.25
CA SER A 151 -7.01 7.89 13.30
C SER A 151 -8.29 7.51 12.57
N MET A 152 -8.98 8.51 11.97
CA MET A 152 -10.17 8.28 11.13
C MET A 152 -9.85 7.38 9.95
N TYR A 153 -8.68 7.57 9.33
CA TYR A 153 -8.19 6.69 8.27
C TYR A 153 -8.05 5.24 8.75
N GLY A 154 -7.33 5.02 9.86
CA GLY A 154 -7.15 3.68 10.42
C GLY A 154 -8.49 3.03 10.81
N LYS A 155 -9.42 3.80 11.40
CA LYS A 155 -10.78 3.34 11.72
C LYS A 155 -11.55 2.93 10.47
N SER A 156 -11.45 3.70 9.37
CA SER A 156 -12.11 3.35 8.10
C SER A 156 -11.54 2.07 7.50
N LYS A 157 -10.22 1.86 7.59
CA LYS A 157 -9.59 0.62 7.11
C LYS A 157 -9.99 -0.59 7.97
N LYS A 158 -10.06 -0.46 9.28
CA LYS A 158 -10.60 -1.51 10.17
C LYS A 158 -12.05 -1.86 9.82
N GLU A 159 -12.90 -0.85 9.62
CA GLU A 159 -14.31 -1.03 9.24
C GLU A 159 -14.44 -1.69 7.85
N MET A 160 -13.62 -1.28 6.89
CA MET A 160 -13.52 -1.90 5.56
C MET A 160 -13.19 -3.40 5.68
N GLU A 161 -12.19 -3.77 6.46
CA GLU A 161 -11.82 -5.17 6.66
C GLU A 161 -12.96 -5.99 7.30
N ALA A 162 -13.65 -5.43 8.29
CA ALA A 162 -14.82 -6.07 8.91
C ALA A 162 -15.95 -6.31 7.90
N LYS A 163 -16.19 -5.35 6.99
CA LYS A 163 -17.17 -5.50 5.90
C LYS A 163 -16.76 -6.57 4.90
N ILE A 164 -15.47 -6.66 4.55
CA ILE A 164 -14.93 -7.71 3.68
C ILE A 164 -15.18 -9.09 4.30
N HIS A 165 -14.83 -9.27 5.58
CA HIS A 165 -15.06 -10.55 6.29
C HIS A 165 -16.55 -10.92 6.29
N LYS A 166 -17.45 -9.96 6.52
CA LYS A 166 -18.91 -10.18 6.50
C LYS A 166 -19.44 -10.50 5.10
N ALA A 167 -18.87 -9.91 4.05
CA ALA A 167 -19.32 -10.08 2.67
C ALA A 167 -18.72 -11.32 2.00
N SER A 168 -17.63 -11.89 2.53
CA SER A 168 -16.91 -13.00 1.93
C SER A 168 -17.76 -14.26 1.84
N GLN A 169 -17.60 -15.02 0.73
CA GLN A 169 -18.26 -16.29 0.47
C GLN A 169 -17.26 -17.46 0.56
N LYS A 170 -17.77 -18.69 0.70
CA LYS A 170 -16.97 -19.90 0.94
C LYS A 170 -15.82 -20.12 -0.06
N ASN A 171 -16.04 -19.73 -1.31
CA ASN A 171 -15.08 -19.95 -2.41
C ASN A 171 -14.29 -18.71 -2.79
N ASP A 172 -14.41 -17.62 -2.06
CA ASP A 172 -13.60 -16.42 -2.29
C ASP A 172 -12.16 -16.67 -1.82
N SER A 173 -11.22 -16.08 -2.51
CA SER A 173 -9.80 -15.99 -2.17
C SER A 173 -9.45 -14.51 -1.99
N ILE A 174 -9.68 -13.97 -0.80
CA ILE A 174 -9.47 -12.54 -0.52
C ILE A 174 -8.21 -12.36 0.32
N LYS A 175 -7.27 -11.57 -0.16
CA LYS A 175 -6.04 -11.22 0.54
C LYS A 175 -6.07 -9.75 0.93
N ILE A 176 -6.03 -9.48 2.23
CA ILE A 176 -5.96 -8.13 2.79
C ILE A 176 -4.50 -7.83 3.10
N ILE A 177 -3.93 -6.82 2.46
CA ILE A 177 -2.54 -6.42 2.64
C ILE A 177 -2.48 -5.20 3.54
N ARG A 178 -1.76 -5.29 4.65
CA ARG A 178 -1.53 -4.20 5.61
C ARG A 178 -0.08 -3.72 5.54
N PRO A 179 0.29 -2.80 4.63
CA PRO A 179 1.63 -2.22 4.63
C PRO A 179 1.77 -1.21 5.78
N PRO A 180 3.01 -1.04 6.31
CA PRO A 180 3.39 0.12 7.12
C PRO A 180 3.61 1.36 6.24
N ALA A 181 4.51 2.27 6.64
CA ALA A 181 4.90 3.40 5.81
C ALA A 181 5.56 2.93 4.50
N VAL A 182 4.91 3.18 3.37
CA VAL A 182 5.42 2.83 2.04
C VAL A 182 6.21 4.01 1.48
N TYR A 183 7.40 3.75 0.94
CA TYR A 183 8.23 4.79 0.35
C TYR A 183 8.82 4.34 -0.98
N GLY A 184 9.24 5.31 -1.81
CA GLY A 184 9.80 5.03 -3.13
C GLY A 184 9.50 6.15 -4.15
N PRO A 185 9.81 5.94 -5.43
CA PRO A 185 9.45 6.84 -6.52
C PRO A 185 7.96 7.19 -6.54
N ARG A 186 7.60 8.44 -6.86
CA ARG A 186 6.20 8.95 -6.96
C ARG A 186 5.49 9.17 -5.62
N GLU A 187 6.16 8.90 -4.48
CA GLU A 187 5.59 9.12 -3.16
C GLU A 187 5.77 10.59 -2.75
N ASP A 188 4.68 11.26 -2.33
CA ASP A 188 4.64 12.70 -2.07
C ASP A 188 4.61 13.09 -0.58
N GLN A 189 4.27 12.17 0.32
CA GLN A 189 4.15 12.46 1.74
C GLN A 189 5.52 12.42 2.44
N ILE A 190 6.29 11.34 2.21
CA ILE A 190 7.66 11.20 2.73
C ILE A 190 8.63 12.15 2.00
N TYR A 191 8.29 12.55 0.77
CA TYR A 191 9.03 13.59 0.04
C TYR A 191 9.30 14.84 0.88
N SER A 192 8.33 15.29 1.69
CA SER A 192 8.48 16.45 2.55
C SER A 192 9.64 16.33 3.55
N PHE A 193 9.91 15.11 4.04
CA PHE A 193 11.08 14.81 4.88
C PHE A 193 12.38 15.00 4.10
N PHE A 194 12.49 14.43 2.89
CA PHE A 194 13.70 14.55 2.08
C PHE A 194 13.92 16.00 1.59
N LYS A 195 12.84 16.73 1.28
CA LYS A 195 12.92 18.16 0.95
C LYS A 195 13.43 19.02 2.09
N SER A 196 13.00 18.75 3.32
CA SER A 196 13.53 19.44 4.51
C SER A 196 15.00 19.07 4.73
N PHE A 197 15.34 17.79 4.54
CA PHE A 197 16.71 17.31 4.67
C PHE A 197 17.65 17.96 3.65
N SER A 198 17.22 18.11 2.39
CA SER A 198 18.01 18.80 1.34
C SER A 198 18.29 20.24 1.69
N LYS A 199 17.45 20.90 2.49
CA LYS A 199 17.64 22.26 3.02
C LYS A 199 18.48 22.29 4.30
N GLY A 200 19.03 21.15 4.75
CA GLY A 200 19.87 21.06 5.95
C GLY A 200 19.11 20.89 7.26
N ILE A 201 17.81 20.59 7.22
CA ILE A 201 16.93 20.45 8.40
C ILE A 201 16.34 19.05 8.44
N CYS A 202 16.50 18.35 9.57
CA CYS A 202 15.87 17.05 9.82
C CYS A 202 14.97 17.14 11.06
N PRO A 203 13.65 17.30 10.92
CA PRO A 203 12.74 17.26 12.04
C PRO A 203 12.63 15.82 12.58
N ILE A 204 12.82 15.65 13.86
CA ILE A 204 12.77 14.36 14.56
C ILE A 204 11.81 14.48 15.74
N VAL A 205 10.89 13.55 15.87
CA VAL A 205 10.02 13.47 17.05
C VAL A 205 10.71 12.66 18.15
N GLY A 206 10.70 13.19 19.37
CA GLY A 206 11.32 12.54 20.52
C GLY A 206 12.86 12.66 20.52
N ASP A 207 13.52 11.60 20.99
CA ASP A 207 15.00 11.49 21.06
C ASP A 207 15.62 11.00 19.73
N GLY A 208 14.78 10.54 18.82
CA GLY A 208 15.16 9.99 17.52
C GLY A 208 15.44 8.48 17.54
N ASN A 209 15.51 7.83 18.70
CA ASN A 209 15.63 6.38 18.83
C ASN A 209 14.26 5.72 18.99
N ASN A 210 13.33 6.44 19.61
CA ASN A 210 11.92 6.07 19.74
C ASN A 210 11.04 7.25 19.32
N PRO A 211 9.86 6.99 18.74
CA PRO A 211 9.32 5.68 18.38
C PRO A 211 10.03 5.03 17.18
N ARG A 212 9.97 3.69 17.09
CA ARG A 212 10.44 2.94 15.92
C ARG A 212 9.34 2.77 14.86
N LEU A 213 9.78 2.57 13.63
CA LEU A 213 8.91 2.47 12.46
C LEU A 213 9.27 1.26 11.62
N SER A 214 8.29 0.50 11.19
CA SER A 214 8.39 -0.38 10.03
C SER A 214 8.19 0.44 8.76
N MET A 215 8.95 0.14 7.72
CA MET A 215 8.86 0.78 6.42
C MET A 215 8.96 -0.27 5.33
N VAL A 216 8.35 -0.03 4.17
CA VAL A 216 8.48 -0.92 3.02
C VAL A 216 8.76 -0.12 1.76
N TYR A 217 9.78 -0.53 1.01
CA TYR A 217 10.02 0.03 -0.31
C TYR A 217 8.95 -0.46 -1.29
N VAL A 218 8.50 0.43 -2.19
CA VAL A 218 7.32 0.16 -3.03
C VAL A 218 7.45 -1.13 -3.86
N SER A 219 8.65 -1.47 -4.38
CA SER A 219 8.81 -2.71 -5.15
C SER A 219 8.63 -3.97 -4.30
N ASP A 220 9.03 -3.94 -3.02
CA ASP A 220 8.83 -5.06 -2.11
C ASP A 220 7.35 -5.24 -1.77
N LEU A 221 6.63 -4.12 -1.55
CA LEU A 221 5.19 -4.16 -1.38
C LEU A 221 4.49 -4.78 -2.61
N ILE A 222 4.88 -4.36 -3.82
CA ILE A 222 4.33 -4.92 -5.06
C ILE A 222 4.61 -6.42 -5.17
N ASN A 223 5.83 -6.85 -4.84
CA ASN A 223 6.17 -8.28 -4.80
C ASN A 223 5.26 -9.05 -3.82
N GLY A 224 5.04 -8.53 -2.61
CA GLY A 224 4.12 -9.12 -1.63
C GLY A 224 2.67 -9.19 -2.12
N ILE A 225 2.17 -8.15 -2.79
CA ILE A 225 0.84 -8.11 -3.42
C ILE A 225 0.72 -9.19 -4.50
N LEU A 226 1.71 -9.34 -5.37
CA LEU A 226 1.70 -10.35 -6.45
C LEU A 226 1.77 -11.78 -5.89
N LYS A 227 2.63 -12.03 -4.90
CA LYS A 227 2.70 -13.32 -4.21
C LYS A 227 1.36 -13.68 -3.52
N ALA A 228 0.71 -12.70 -2.89
CA ALA A 228 -0.61 -12.88 -2.30
C ALA A 228 -1.68 -13.23 -3.35
N ALA A 229 -1.63 -12.62 -4.54
CA ALA A 229 -2.55 -12.92 -5.65
C ALA A 229 -2.36 -14.33 -6.22
N GLN A 230 -1.14 -14.86 -6.18
CA GLN A 230 -0.81 -16.20 -6.68
C GLN A 230 -1.25 -17.33 -5.72
N LYS A 231 -1.49 -17.00 -4.45
CA LYS A 231 -1.94 -17.98 -3.46
C LYS A 231 -3.42 -18.29 -3.64
N SER A 232 -3.74 -19.52 -4.03
CA SER A 232 -5.09 -19.97 -4.41
C SER A 232 -5.86 -20.65 -3.26
N ASP A 233 -5.65 -20.23 -2.02
CA ASP A 233 -6.44 -20.68 -0.87
C ASP A 233 -7.75 -19.87 -0.73
N SER A 234 -8.81 -20.53 -0.30
CA SER A 234 -10.10 -19.89 -0.05
C SER A 234 -10.14 -19.21 1.32
N GLY A 235 -11.04 -18.23 1.46
CA GLY A 235 -11.23 -17.46 2.69
C GLY A 235 -10.61 -16.07 2.60
N VAL A 236 -10.66 -15.37 3.75
CA VAL A 236 -10.06 -14.04 3.90
C VAL A 236 -8.78 -14.17 4.72
N HIS A 237 -7.66 -13.83 4.10
CA HIS A 237 -6.35 -13.89 4.73
C HIS A 237 -5.73 -12.49 4.79
N THR A 238 -5.23 -12.12 5.96
CA THR A 238 -4.58 -10.81 6.15
C THR A 238 -3.08 -11.00 6.31
N TYR A 239 -2.29 -10.09 5.73
CA TYR A 239 -0.83 -10.11 5.78
C TYR A 239 -0.25 -8.71 6.01
N PHE A 240 0.69 -8.59 6.94
CA PHE A 240 1.59 -7.46 6.95
C PHE A 240 2.69 -7.66 5.90
N ILE A 241 2.88 -6.67 5.05
CA ILE A 241 3.96 -6.64 4.06
C ILE A 241 4.86 -5.45 4.38
N SER A 242 6.01 -5.73 4.97
CA SER A 242 7.00 -4.73 5.40
C SER A 242 8.38 -5.02 4.81
N GLY A 243 9.26 -4.03 4.85
CA GLY A 243 10.69 -4.22 4.62
C GLY A 243 11.37 -4.90 5.81
N GLU A 244 12.68 -5.03 5.72
CA GLU A 244 13.49 -5.66 6.76
C GLU A 244 13.56 -4.80 8.03
N GLY A 245 13.26 -5.41 9.18
CA GLY A 245 13.43 -4.82 10.50
C GLY A 245 12.54 -3.62 10.80
N THR A 246 12.96 -2.87 11.81
CA THR A 246 12.32 -1.62 12.24
C THR A 246 13.38 -0.52 12.35
N HIS A 247 13.01 0.71 12.11
CA HIS A 247 13.95 1.82 11.99
C HIS A 247 13.62 2.95 12.95
N SER A 248 14.64 3.55 13.53
CA SER A 248 14.55 4.80 14.27
C SER A 248 14.74 6.01 13.36
N TRP A 249 14.28 7.17 13.79
CA TRP A 249 14.53 8.42 13.04
C TRP A 249 16.02 8.76 12.92
N ASN A 250 16.84 8.39 13.91
CA ASN A 250 18.30 8.56 13.85
C ASN A 250 18.93 7.67 12.78
N GLU A 251 18.48 6.41 12.64
CA GLU A 251 18.92 5.50 11.56
C GLU A 251 18.53 6.04 10.19
N ILE A 252 17.25 6.43 10.01
CA ILE A 252 16.76 7.02 8.74
C ILE A 252 17.56 8.28 8.40
N ARG A 253 17.80 9.16 9.38
CA ARG A 253 18.62 10.36 9.20
C ARG A 253 20.06 10.02 8.81
N GLY A 254 20.68 9.05 9.47
CA GLY A 254 22.04 8.61 9.17
C GLY A 254 22.20 8.07 7.76
N VAL A 255 21.27 7.22 7.32
CA VAL A 255 21.23 6.68 5.96
C VAL A 255 21.00 7.81 4.95
N THR A 256 20.02 8.69 5.19
CA THR A 256 19.74 9.84 4.31
C THR A 256 20.94 10.75 4.16
N SER A 257 21.68 10.99 5.27
CA SER A 257 22.90 11.80 5.26
C SER A 257 23.99 11.21 4.34
N LYS A 258 24.21 9.90 4.45
CA LYS A 258 25.16 9.18 3.59
C LYS A 258 24.77 9.23 2.12
N VAL A 259 23.50 8.94 1.81
CA VAL A 259 22.99 8.93 0.44
C VAL A 259 23.00 10.31 -0.21
N MET A 260 22.65 11.36 0.53
CA MET A 260 22.65 12.73 0.00
C MET A 260 24.05 13.37 -0.01
N GLY A 261 25.04 12.77 0.64
CA GLY A 261 26.35 13.39 0.85
C GLY A 261 26.28 14.69 1.68
N LYS A 262 25.22 14.86 2.49
CA LYS A 262 24.92 16.10 3.20
C LYS A 262 24.50 15.84 4.64
N LYS A 263 25.00 16.63 5.58
CA LYS A 263 24.54 16.61 6.96
C LYS A 263 23.35 17.55 7.13
N ALA A 264 22.30 17.09 7.82
CA ALA A 264 21.17 17.92 8.22
C ALA A 264 21.14 18.03 9.76
N MET A 265 20.85 19.23 10.25
CA MET A 265 20.71 19.49 11.68
C MET A 265 19.44 18.82 12.20
N ALA A 266 19.56 17.98 13.22
CA ALA A 266 18.42 17.36 13.88
C ALA A 266 17.67 18.38 14.73
N ILE A 267 16.43 18.69 14.37
CA ILE A 267 15.53 19.48 15.22
C ILE A 267 14.63 18.50 15.97
N ARG A 268 15.00 18.24 17.23
CA ARG A 268 14.23 17.34 18.11
C ARG A 268 13.02 18.06 18.69
N ILE A 269 11.83 17.56 18.37
CA ILE A 269 10.56 18.13 18.81
C ILE A 269 9.95 17.22 19.89
N LYS A 270 9.77 17.76 21.10
CA LYS A 270 9.13 17.01 22.19
C LYS A 270 7.71 16.58 21.77
N PRO A 271 7.26 15.35 22.05
CA PRO A 271 5.93 14.85 21.67
C PRO A 271 4.77 15.77 22.08
N LYS A 272 4.86 16.38 23.28
CA LYS A 272 3.85 17.36 23.77
C LYS A 272 3.78 18.61 22.88
N LEU A 273 4.91 19.07 22.33
CA LEU A 273 4.96 20.25 21.44
C LEU A 273 4.40 19.91 20.05
N VAL A 274 4.63 18.70 19.54
CA VAL A 274 4.03 18.24 18.27
C VAL A 274 2.50 18.35 18.34
N LYS A 275 1.89 17.83 19.42
CA LYS A 275 0.43 17.91 19.64
C LYS A 275 -0.08 19.35 19.75
N LYS A 276 0.63 20.21 20.47
CA LYS A 276 0.24 21.63 20.63
C LYS A 276 0.32 22.38 19.29
N ALA A 277 1.42 22.22 18.54
CA ALA A 277 1.59 22.84 17.22
C ALA A 277 0.52 22.39 16.23
N ALA A 278 0.22 21.10 16.18
CA ALA A 278 -0.83 20.56 15.33
C ALA A 278 -2.20 21.11 15.68
N ALA A 279 -2.52 21.28 16.97
CA ALA A 279 -3.78 21.87 17.41
C ALA A 279 -3.92 23.33 16.94
N VAL A 280 -2.84 24.12 17.03
CA VAL A 280 -2.84 25.51 16.53
C VAL A 280 -3.01 25.55 15.00
N ILE A 281 -2.25 24.73 14.27
CA ILE A 281 -2.33 24.64 12.80
C ILE A 281 -3.75 24.26 12.36
N GLU A 282 -4.35 23.27 13.02
CA GLU A 282 -5.72 22.80 12.71
C GLU A 282 -6.76 23.89 12.96
N ASN A 283 -6.67 24.61 14.08
CA ASN A 283 -7.58 25.70 14.39
C ASN A 283 -7.47 26.86 13.38
N VAL A 284 -6.23 27.27 13.02
CA VAL A 284 -6.02 28.33 12.02
C VAL A 284 -6.50 27.89 10.63
N ALA A 285 -6.21 26.66 10.22
CA ALA A 285 -6.65 26.13 8.93
C ALA A 285 -8.19 26.02 8.86
N SER A 286 -8.83 25.62 9.95
CA SER A 286 -10.29 25.56 10.06
C SER A 286 -10.94 26.94 9.88
N LEU A 287 -10.36 27.99 10.47
CA LEU A 287 -10.81 29.37 10.28
C LEU A 287 -10.70 29.82 8.80
N LEU A 288 -9.76 29.25 8.04
CA LEU A 288 -9.55 29.53 6.62
C LEU A 288 -10.31 28.56 5.69
N GLY A 289 -11.18 27.70 6.23
CA GLY A 289 -11.90 26.68 5.46
C GLY A 289 -11.00 25.63 4.81
N LYS A 290 -9.77 25.43 5.32
CA LYS A 290 -8.78 24.50 4.75
C LYS A 290 -8.55 23.32 5.70
N TYR A 291 -8.34 22.13 5.13
CA TYR A 291 -7.93 20.95 5.89
C TYR A 291 -6.40 20.83 5.88
N PRO A 292 -5.72 20.94 7.04
CA PRO A 292 -4.27 20.97 7.07
C PRO A 292 -3.65 19.58 6.86
N VAL A 293 -2.45 19.56 6.30
CA VAL A 293 -1.66 18.32 6.14
C VAL A 293 -1.24 17.76 7.51
N VAL A 294 -0.93 18.64 8.46
CA VAL A 294 -0.60 18.29 9.85
C VAL A 294 -1.77 18.70 10.73
N ASN A 295 -2.48 17.74 11.26
CA ASN A 295 -3.59 17.88 12.18
C ASN A 295 -3.33 17.11 13.48
N LYS A 296 -4.24 17.16 14.44
CA LYS A 296 -4.13 16.46 15.74
C LYS A 296 -3.97 14.95 15.58
N GLU A 297 -4.68 14.32 14.63
CA GLU A 297 -4.56 12.89 14.38
C GLU A 297 -3.16 12.54 13.86
N LYS A 298 -2.65 13.26 12.86
CA LYS A 298 -1.31 13.05 12.33
C LYS A 298 -0.21 13.28 13.36
N ALA A 299 -0.37 14.31 14.20
CA ALA A 299 0.53 14.56 15.32
C ALA A 299 0.53 13.41 16.34
N ASN A 300 -0.65 12.83 16.59
CA ASN A 300 -0.77 11.65 17.46
C ASN A 300 -0.11 10.41 16.84
N GLU A 301 -0.27 10.18 15.53
CA GLU A 301 0.41 9.10 14.82
C GLU A 301 1.94 9.24 14.89
N LEU A 302 2.48 10.45 14.70
CA LEU A 302 3.92 10.69 14.67
C LEU A 302 4.67 10.39 15.97
N ILE A 303 3.98 10.37 17.11
CA ILE A 303 4.58 10.11 18.43
C ILE A 303 4.44 8.65 18.88
N LEU A 304 3.74 7.82 18.13
CA LEU A 304 3.47 6.43 18.44
C LEU A 304 4.40 5.52 17.63
N GLU A 305 4.62 4.32 18.16
CA GLU A 305 5.39 3.28 17.50
C GLU A 305 4.55 2.55 16.44
N TRP A 306 5.14 2.34 15.26
CA TRP A 306 4.48 1.72 14.12
C TRP A 306 5.32 0.58 13.57
N THR A 307 5.31 -0.56 14.26
CA THR A 307 6.05 -1.75 13.85
C THR A 307 5.14 -2.94 13.62
N CYS A 308 5.46 -3.79 12.64
CA CYS A 308 4.72 -5.01 12.33
C CYS A 308 5.65 -6.16 11.94
N SER A 309 5.22 -7.40 12.21
CA SER A 309 5.91 -8.62 11.83
C SER A 309 5.50 -9.06 10.41
N THR A 310 6.43 -9.56 9.63
CA THR A 310 6.19 -10.17 8.31
C THR A 310 6.25 -11.70 8.35
N GLU A 311 6.37 -12.31 9.50
CA GLU A 311 6.55 -13.77 9.63
C GLU A 311 5.46 -14.59 8.94
N LYS A 312 4.21 -14.13 9.04
CA LYS A 312 3.09 -14.80 8.36
C LYS A 312 3.24 -14.74 6.84
N ALA A 313 3.59 -13.58 6.30
CA ALA A 313 3.81 -13.41 4.87
C ALA A 313 5.03 -14.22 4.39
N GLN A 314 6.10 -14.31 5.18
CA GLN A 314 7.25 -15.15 4.89
C GLN A 314 6.85 -16.63 4.80
N LYS A 315 6.13 -17.14 5.79
CA LYS A 315 5.74 -18.55 5.86
C LYS A 315 4.71 -18.94 4.80
N GLU A 316 3.71 -18.09 4.58
CA GLU A 316 2.55 -18.46 3.78
C GLU A 316 2.61 -17.97 2.33
N LEU A 317 3.36 -16.91 2.04
CA LEU A 317 3.51 -16.33 0.71
C LEU A 317 4.93 -16.47 0.16
N ASP A 318 5.87 -17.04 0.89
CA ASP A 318 7.31 -17.03 0.54
C ASP A 318 7.80 -15.60 0.28
N TYR A 319 7.25 -14.63 1.03
CA TYR A 319 7.61 -13.23 0.90
C TYR A 319 8.94 -12.95 1.61
N THR A 320 9.86 -12.31 0.91
CA THR A 320 11.11 -11.80 1.50
C THR A 320 11.36 -10.39 0.98
N PRO A 321 11.52 -9.39 1.84
CA PRO A 321 11.90 -8.05 1.39
C PRO A 321 13.30 -8.11 0.77
N GLY A 322 13.46 -7.49 -0.40
CA GLY A 322 14.70 -7.52 -1.16
C GLY A 322 15.46 -6.20 -1.15
N VAL A 323 14.86 -5.12 -0.65
CA VAL A 323 15.43 -3.77 -0.72
C VAL A 323 15.76 -3.27 0.68
N SER A 324 17.05 -3.09 0.97
CA SER A 324 17.50 -2.50 2.23
C SER A 324 17.08 -1.03 2.36
N LEU A 325 17.00 -0.51 3.60
CA LEU A 325 16.68 0.91 3.84
C LEU A 325 17.59 1.85 3.06
N ALA A 326 18.90 1.55 3.01
CA ALA A 326 19.89 2.39 2.32
C ALA A 326 19.66 2.42 0.81
N GLU A 327 19.42 1.28 0.23
CA GLU A 327 19.13 1.15 -1.19
C GLU A 327 17.80 1.82 -1.58
N GLY A 328 16.73 1.58 -0.81
CA GLY A 328 15.43 2.19 -1.06
C GLY A 328 15.46 3.71 -0.95
N ILE A 329 16.14 4.26 0.06
CA ILE A 329 16.35 5.72 0.19
C ILE A 329 17.17 6.25 -1.00
N SER A 330 18.23 5.54 -1.42
CA SER A 330 19.06 5.92 -2.55
C SER A 330 18.26 6.00 -3.85
N ARG A 331 17.50 4.94 -4.16
CA ARG A 331 16.63 4.89 -5.35
C ARG A 331 15.56 5.98 -5.32
N THR A 332 14.97 6.25 -4.15
CA THR A 332 13.95 7.28 -3.97
C THR A 332 14.50 8.68 -4.22
N ILE A 333 15.63 9.01 -3.60
CA ILE A 333 16.27 10.33 -3.76
C ILE A 333 16.76 10.53 -5.21
N HIS A 334 17.33 9.49 -5.82
CA HIS A 334 17.73 9.53 -7.22
C HIS A 334 16.53 9.88 -8.13
N TRP A 335 15.40 9.19 -7.92
CA TRP A 335 14.18 9.47 -8.69
C TRP A 335 13.68 10.90 -8.48
N TYR A 336 13.67 11.42 -7.24
CA TYR A 336 13.26 12.79 -6.97
C TYR A 336 14.14 13.82 -7.68
N LYS A 337 15.45 13.58 -7.74
CA LYS A 337 16.39 14.45 -8.48
C LYS A 337 16.13 14.42 -9.98
N MET A 338 15.94 13.23 -10.56
CA MET A 338 15.67 13.05 -11.99
C MET A 338 14.36 13.71 -12.44
N HIS A 339 13.41 13.85 -11.53
CA HIS A 339 12.09 14.44 -11.80
C HIS A 339 11.94 15.88 -11.26
N ASN A 340 13.04 16.53 -10.89
CA ASN A 340 13.07 17.91 -10.37
C ASN A 340 12.19 18.13 -9.13
N TRP A 341 12.07 17.12 -8.28
CA TRP A 341 11.42 17.28 -7.00
C TRP A 341 12.40 17.75 -5.90
N LEU A 342 13.68 17.38 -6.00
CA LEU A 342 14.79 17.77 -5.12
C LEU A 342 15.91 18.47 -5.90
#